data_01aeefb0fd611285692efe2d3ea056c0
#
_entry.id   01aeefb0fd611285692efe2d3ea056c0
#
_cell.length_a   1.000
_cell.length_b   1.000
_cell.length_c   1.000
_cell.angle_alpha   90.00
_cell.angle_beta   90.00
_cell.angle_gamma   90.00
#
_symmetry.space_group_name_H-M   'P 1'
#
loop_
_entity.id
_entity.type
_entity.pdbx_description
1 polymer ?
#
loop_
_entity_poly.entity_id
_entity_poly.type
_entity_poly.pdbx_seq_one_letter_code
_entity_poly.pdbx_strand_id
1 'polypeptide(L)'
;MGRDVIIACDFNSKEEVVSFLSKFQDEKPFVKIGMELFYAEGPEIVRTIKKMGHKIFLDLKLHDIPNTVKKSMAVLSNLDVDMCNVHAAGTKAMMSAAIEGLTRADGTRPLLIAVTQLTSTSEEVMQEELWIDKPIDKTVMHYAKNTMEAGLDGVVCSPLEAGKVHEVCGEKFLTITPGVRFADGDVGDQKRVTTPAKAKELGSDYI
;
A
#
# COMPACT_ATOMS: atom_id res chain seq x y z
N MET A 1 -6.02 -16.85 1.64
CA MET A 1 -6.98 -16.83 0.50
C MET A 1 -7.06 -15.39 0.01
N GLY A 2 -6.68 -15.10 -1.25
CA GLY A 2 -6.66 -13.72 -1.77
C GLY A 2 -8.01 -13.02 -1.55
N ARG A 3 -7.96 -11.76 -1.09
CA ARG A 3 -9.18 -11.02 -0.71
C ARG A 3 -9.73 -10.21 -1.88
N ASP A 4 -8.87 -9.46 -2.59
CA ASP A 4 -9.34 -8.57 -3.65
C ASP A 4 -8.20 -8.16 -4.61
N VAL A 5 -8.59 -7.59 -5.75
CA VAL A 5 -7.72 -6.94 -6.72
C VAL A 5 -7.82 -5.43 -6.55
N ILE A 6 -6.69 -4.74 -6.52
CA ILE A 6 -6.61 -3.28 -6.43
C ILE A 6 -6.08 -2.75 -7.77
N ILE A 7 -6.92 -2.04 -8.51
CA ILE A 7 -6.54 -1.45 -9.80
C ILE A 7 -5.75 -0.15 -9.55
N ALA A 8 -4.49 -0.12 -10.00
CA ALA A 8 -3.68 1.09 -9.96
C ALA A 8 -4.19 2.12 -10.97
N CYS A 9 -4.72 3.24 -10.47
CA CYS A 9 -5.20 4.37 -11.27
C CYS A 9 -4.07 5.39 -11.45
N ASP A 10 -3.02 4.99 -12.17
CA ASP A 10 -1.86 5.82 -12.48
C ASP A 10 -2.17 6.63 -13.76
N PHE A 11 -3.04 7.65 -13.62
CA PHE A 11 -3.49 8.57 -14.65
C PHE A 11 -2.98 9.98 -14.38
N ASN A 12 -2.82 10.77 -15.43
CA ASN A 12 -2.30 12.14 -15.34
C ASN A 12 -3.37 13.19 -14.97
N SER A 13 -4.65 12.85 -15.09
CA SER A 13 -5.77 13.77 -14.88
C SER A 13 -7.02 13.11 -14.33
N LYS A 14 -7.89 13.94 -13.76
CA LYS A 14 -9.22 13.55 -13.29
C LYS A 14 -10.10 13.03 -14.44
N GLU A 15 -10.03 13.68 -15.61
CA GLU A 15 -10.83 13.31 -16.79
C GLU A 15 -10.51 11.89 -17.23
N GLU A 16 -9.24 11.53 -17.28
CA GLU A 16 -8.80 10.20 -17.70
C GLU A 16 -9.27 9.10 -16.73
N VAL A 17 -9.04 9.29 -15.42
CA VAL A 17 -9.44 8.29 -14.42
C VAL A 17 -10.96 8.15 -14.35
N VAL A 18 -11.73 9.24 -14.42
CA VAL A 18 -13.19 9.19 -14.41
C VAL A 18 -13.71 8.49 -15.68
N SER A 19 -13.13 8.78 -16.86
CA SER A 19 -13.45 8.08 -18.10
C SER A 19 -13.19 6.58 -17.99
N PHE A 20 -12.05 6.20 -17.41
CA PHE A 20 -11.72 4.78 -17.19
C PHE A 20 -12.70 4.11 -16.24
N LEU A 21 -12.95 4.70 -15.06
CA LEU A 21 -13.81 4.12 -14.03
C LEU A 21 -15.29 4.08 -14.43
N SER A 22 -15.74 4.97 -15.33
CA SER A 22 -17.09 4.97 -15.87
C SER A 22 -17.41 3.73 -16.72
N LYS A 23 -16.41 2.96 -17.14
CA LYS A 23 -16.59 1.67 -17.83
C LYS A 23 -17.11 0.56 -16.91
N PHE A 24 -16.93 0.71 -15.58
CA PHE A 24 -17.42 -0.23 -14.57
C PHE A 24 -18.79 0.24 -14.05
N GLN A 25 -19.86 -0.26 -14.69
CA GLN A 25 -21.23 0.18 -14.35
C GLN A 25 -21.77 -0.56 -13.12
N ASP A 26 -21.68 -1.87 -13.10
CA ASP A 26 -22.26 -2.73 -12.07
C ASP A 26 -21.27 -3.11 -10.98
N GLU A 27 -20.02 -3.34 -11.34
CA GLU A 27 -18.93 -3.63 -10.40
C GLU A 27 -18.16 -2.37 -10.04
N LYS A 28 -17.81 -2.22 -8.78
CA LYS A 28 -17.02 -1.08 -8.29
C LYS A 28 -15.68 -1.61 -7.76
N PRO A 29 -14.67 -1.81 -8.65
CA PRO A 29 -13.39 -2.31 -8.21
C PRO A 29 -12.74 -1.43 -7.14
N PHE A 30 -11.94 -2.06 -6.28
CA PHE A 30 -11.06 -1.37 -5.38
C PHE A 30 -9.94 -0.71 -6.21
N VAL A 31 -9.66 0.55 -5.99
CA VAL A 31 -8.69 1.32 -6.78
C VAL A 31 -7.61 1.94 -5.90
N LYS A 32 -6.42 2.07 -6.47
CA LYS A 32 -5.30 2.78 -5.84
C LYS A 32 -5.12 4.15 -6.50
N ILE A 33 -5.10 5.20 -5.69
CA ILE A 33 -4.70 6.54 -6.09
C ILE A 33 -3.27 6.77 -5.62
N GLY A 34 -2.33 6.89 -6.54
CA GLY A 34 -0.93 7.16 -6.28
C GLY A 34 -0.62 8.65 -6.12
N MET A 35 0.67 8.95 -5.87
CA MET A 35 1.15 10.32 -5.66
C MET A 35 0.91 11.21 -6.88
N GLU A 36 1.14 10.72 -8.09
CA GLU A 36 1.00 11.51 -9.32
C GLU A 36 -0.41 12.12 -9.44
N LEU A 37 -1.44 11.29 -9.48
CA LEU A 37 -2.82 11.74 -9.60
C LEU A 37 -3.26 12.59 -8.40
N PHE A 38 -2.84 12.20 -7.18
CA PHE A 38 -3.20 12.96 -5.98
C PHE A 38 -2.55 14.35 -5.95
N TYR A 39 -1.30 14.48 -6.34
CA TYR A 39 -0.63 15.79 -6.38
C TYR A 39 -1.10 16.66 -7.54
N ALA A 40 -1.50 16.07 -8.66
CA ALA A 40 -2.09 16.81 -9.76
C ALA A 40 -3.47 17.40 -9.43
N GLU A 41 -4.34 16.61 -8.77
CA GLU A 41 -5.77 16.93 -8.61
C GLU A 41 -6.17 17.27 -7.16
N GLY A 42 -5.27 17.07 -6.21
CA GLY A 42 -5.54 17.29 -4.79
C GLY A 42 -6.56 16.33 -4.19
N PRO A 43 -7.05 16.61 -2.96
CA PRO A 43 -8.01 15.74 -2.26
C PRO A 43 -9.37 15.56 -2.96
N GLU A 44 -9.70 16.44 -3.92
CA GLU A 44 -10.98 16.37 -4.61
C GLU A 44 -11.10 15.14 -5.52
N ILE A 45 -9.99 14.62 -6.01
CA ILE A 45 -10.01 13.36 -6.77
C ILE A 45 -10.49 12.18 -5.92
N VAL A 46 -10.08 12.12 -4.65
CA VAL A 46 -10.54 11.08 -3.71
C VAL A 46 -12.05 11.17 -3.53
N ARG A 47 -12.57 12.38 -3.26
CA ARG A 47 -14.02 12.58 -3.10
C ARG A 47 -14.80 12.23 -4.36
N THR A 48 -14.27 12.56 -5.52
CA THR A 48 -14.87 12.24 -6.83
C THR A 48 -15.00 10.73 -7.00
N ILE A 49 -13.93 9.98 -6.78
CA ILE A 49 -13.91 8.52 -6.95
C ILE A 49 -14.75 7.81 -5.87
N LYS A 50 -14.78 8.33 -4.63
CA LYS A 50 -15.70 7.84 -3.58
C LYS A 50 -17.16 8.02 -3.98
N LYS A 51 -17.55 9.17 -4.55
CA LYS A 51 -18.92 9.41 -5.06
C LYS A 51 -19.31 8.46 -6.19
N MET A 52 -18.35 7.93 -6.95
CA MET A 52 -18.59 6.89 -7.95
C MET A 52 -18.82 5.49 -7.34
N GLY A 53 -18.62 5.33 -6.02
CA GLY A 53 -18.88 4.09 -5.27
C GLY A 53 -17.67 3.17 -5.10
N HIS A 54 -16.48 3.60 -5.49
CA HIS A 54 -15.27 2.77 -5.38
C HIS A 54 -14.68 2.78 -3.97
N LYS A 55 -14.08 1.67 -3.57
CA LYS A 55 -13.12 1.63 -2.47
C LYS A 55 -11.80 2.23 -2.92
N ILE A 56 -11.10 2.93 -2.02
CA ILE A 56 -9.85 3.63 -2.34
C ILE A 56 -8.72 3.23 -1.41
N PHE A 57 -7.62 2.77 -2.00
CA PHE A 57 -6.30 2.75 -1.38
C PHE A 57 -5.57 4.04 -1.77
N LEU A 58 -5.35 4.95 -0.81
CA LEU A 58 -4.58 6.17 -1.02
C LEU A 58 -3.10 5.91 -0.73
N ASP A 59 -2.31 5.81 -1.79
CA ASP A 59 -0.92 5.32 -1.78
C ASP A 59 0.09 6.49 -1.84
N LEU A 60 0.20 7.24 -0.73
CA LEU A 60 1.08 8.41 -0.61
C LEU A 60 2.39 8.14 0.13
N LYS A 61 2.52 6.97 0.78
CA LYS A 61 3.75 6.48 1.42
C LYS A 61 4.37 7.50 2.41
N LEU A 62 3.57 8.02 3.35
CA LEU A 62 4.04 9.03 4.29
C LEU A 62 5.28 8.55 5.05
N HIS A 63 6.29 9.42 5.09
CA HIS A 63 7.54 9.17 5.79
C HIS A 63 8.12 10.51 6.27
N ASP A 64 7.95 10.81 7.57
CA ASP A 64 8.41 12.03 8.21
C ASP A 64 8.52 11.79 9.72
N ILE A 65 8.90 12.79 10.51
CA ILE A 65 8.89 12.70 11.98
C ILE A 65 7.47 12.37 12.49
N PRO A 66 7.34 11.67 13.64
CA PRO A 66 6.06 11.15 14.13
C PRO A 66 4.93 12.19 14.19
N ASN A 67 5.21 13.40 14.66
CA ASN A 67 4.19 14.44 14.80
C ASN A 67 3.65 14.95 13.45
N THR A 68 4.51 15.05 12.43
CA THR A 68 4.12 15.44 11.07
C THR A 68 3.22 14.37 10.46
N VAL A 69 3.62 13.10 10.58
CA VAL A 69 2.82 11.96 10.07
C VAL A 69 1.49 11.88 10.78
N LYS A 70 1.44 12.03 12.11
CA LYS A 70 0.19 12.07 12.90
C LYS A 70 -0.77 13.14 12.36
N LYS A 71 -0.31 14.38 12.18
CA LYS A 71 -1.15 15.48 11.68
C LYS A 71 -1.62 15.25 10.25
N SER A 72 -0.75 14.72 9.39
CA SER A 72 -1.10 14.38 8.00
C SER A 72 -2.15 13.27 7.96
N MET A 73 -2.02 12.23 8.76
CA MET A 73 -2.99 11.15 8.85
C MET A 73 -4.35 11.63 9.40
N ALA A 74 -4.38 12.60 10.32
CA ALA A 74 -5.62 13.23 10.78
C ALA A 74 -6.34 13.98 9.64
N VAL A 75 -5.63 14.58 8.71
CA VAL A 75 -6.21 15.15 7.49
C VAL A 75 -6.76 14.05 6.58
N LEU A 76 -5.99 12.99 6.35
CA LEU A 76 -6.40 11.88 5.49
C LEU A 76 -7.61 11.12 6.05
N SER A 77 -7.76 11.04 7.38
CA SER A 77 -8.91 10.37 8.02
C SER A 77 -10.28 10.96 7.60
N ASN A 78 -10.29 12.23 7.14
CA ASN A 78 -11.49 12.92 6.68
C ASN A 78 -11.80 12.73 5.18
N LEU A 79 -10.96 12.00 4.45
CA LEU A 79 -11.16 11.75 3.01
C LEU A 79 -11.97 10.48 2.72
N ASP A 80 -12.40 9.76 3.77
CA ASP A 80 -13.19 8.53 3.66
C ASP A 80 -12.54 7.46 2.77
N VAL A 81 -11.20 7.35 2.81
CA VAL A 81 -10.47 6.28 2.14
C VAL A 81 -10.62 4.96 2.90
N ASP A 82 -10.45 3.84 2.21
CA ASP A 82 -10.58 2.50 2.80
C ASP A 82 -9.23 1.94 3.26
N MET A 83 -8.13 2.42 2.66
CA MET A 83 -6.76 2.02 2.99
C MET A 83 -5.81 3.19 2.71
N CYS A 84 -4.77 3.34 3.52
CA CYS A 84 -3.64 4.23 3.26
C CYS A 84 -2.34 3.63 3.78
N ASN A 85 -1.20 4.28 3.52
CA ASN A 85 0.09 3.72 3.89
C ASN A 85 1.11 4.75 4.40
N VAL A 86 2.13 4.19 5.05
CA VAL A 86 3.37 4.86 5.46
C VAL A 86 4.57 3.99 5.03
N HIS A 87 5.79 4.47 5.22
CA HIS A 87 6.98 3.62 5.15
C HIS A 87 7.32 2.97 6.49
N ALA A 88 7.64 1.67 6.50
CA ALA A 88 8.08 0.95 7.70
C ALA A 88 9.43 1.46 8.23
N ALA A 89 10.28 1.98 7.34
CA ALA A 89 11.57 2.59 7.67
C ALA A 89 11.44 3.82 8.60
N GLY A 90 10.25 4.41 8.73
CA GLY A 90 9.96 5.52 9.64
C GLY A 90 9.94 5.16 11.13
N THR A 91 10.20 3.91 11.49
CA THR A 91 10.21 3.36 12.85
C THR A 91 8.83 3.11 13.47
N LYS A 92 8.81 2.35 14.56
CA LYS A 92 7.55 2.07 15.30
C LYS A 92 6.91 3.33 15.85
N ALA A 93 7.71 4.30 16.28
CA ALA A 93 7.19 5.56 16.83
C ALA A 93 6.40 6.35 15.77
N MET A 94 6.89 6.44 14.53
CA MET A 94 6.18 7.09 13.42
C MET A 94 4.90 6.30 13.05
N MET A 95 4.98 4.98 12.97
CA MET A 95 3.84 4.13 12.62
C MET A 95 2.73 4.20 13.68
N SER A 96 3.08 4.18 14.97
CA SER A 96 2.09 4.35 16.05
C SER A 96 1.45 5.74 16.04
N ALA A 97 2.24 6.79 15.78
CA ALA A 97 1.72 8.16 15.62
C ALA A 97 0.78 8.28 14.38
N ALA A 98 1.05 7.51 13.31
CA ALA A 98 0.15 7.43 12.16
C ALA A 98 -1.21 6.85 12.53
N ILE A 99 -1.27 5.78 13.33
CA ILE A 99 -2.53 5.20 13.84
C ILE A 99 -3.30 6.24 14.66
N GLU A 100 -2.62 6.90 15.62
CA GLU A 100 -3.26 7.92 16.44
C GLU A 100 -3.91 9.03 15.59
N GLY A 101 -3.20 9.52 14.56
CA GLY A 101 -3.71 10.55 13.67
C GLY A 101 -4.86 10.06 12.79
N LEU A 102 -4.81 8.82 12.32
CA LEU A 102 -5.79 8.24 11.42
C LEU A 102 -7.09 7.82 12.12
N THR A 103 -7.03 7.56 13.42
CA THR A 103 -8.20 7.14 14.21
C THR A 103 -9.13 8.32 14.45
N ARG A 104 -10.38 8.19 14.01
CA ARG A 104 -11.43 9.19 14.19
C ARG A 104 -11.94 9.22 15.64
N ALA A 105 -12.71 10.24 15.99
CA ALA A 105 -13.28 10.41 17.33
C ALA A 105 -14.20 9.26 17.78
N ASP A 106 -14.81 8.57 16.82
CA ASP A 106 -15.64 7.38 17.06
C ASP A 106 -14.85 6.07 17.19
N GLY A 107 -13.51 6.14 17.12
CA GLY A 107 -12.61 4.98 17.19
C GLY A 107 -12.43 4.24 15.85
N THR A 108 -13.11 4.64 14.79
CA THR A 108 -12.94 4.03 13.46
C THR A 108 -11.74 4.59 12.73
N ARG A 109 -11.15 3.81 11.83
CA ARG A 109 -10.11 4.23 10.90
C ARG A 109 -10.10 3.36 9.65
N PRO A 110 -9.58 3.85 8.51
CA PRO A 110 -9.22 3.00 7.38
C PRO A 110 -8.10 2.02 7.75
N LEU A 111 -7.88 1.02 6.89
CA LEU A 111 -6.70 0.15 7.01
C LEU A 111 -5.44 1.00 6.85
N LEU A 112 -4.47 0.77 7.74
CA LEU A 112 -3.15 1.38 7.68
C LEU A 112 -2.09 0.31 7.49
N ILE A 113 -1.34 0.39 6.41
CA ILE A 113 -0.29 -0.56 6.06
C ILE A 113 1.05 0.15 5.91
N ALA A 114 2.15 -0.60 5.97
CA ALA A 114 3.48 -0.01 5.79
C ALA A 114 4.22 -0.63 4.60
N VAL A 115 4.87 0.21 3.81
CA VAL A 115 5.77 -0.25 2.75
C VAL A 115 7.07 -0.75 3.38
N THR A 116 7.45 -1.99 3.09
CA THR A 116 8.69 -2.60 3.56
C THR A 116 9.87 -2.10 2.72
N GLN A 117 10.35 -2.89 1.76
CA GLN A 117 11.29 -2.43 0.75
C GLN A 117 10.56 -2.32 -0.60
N LEU A 118 10.89 -1.29 -1.37
CA LEU A 118 10.31 -1.10 -2.69
C LEU A 118 10.69 -2.29 -3.59
N THR A 119 9.75 -2.79 -4.38
CA THR A 119 9.96 -3.94 -5.26
C THR A 119 10.94 -3.66 -6.40
N SER A 120 11.28 -2.40 -6.64
CA SER A 120 12.34 -1.95 -7.55
C SER A 120 13.74 -1.99 -6.92
N THR A 121 13.86 -2.05 -5.59
CA THR A 121 15.14 -2.09 -4.88
C THR A 121 15.68 -3.52 -4.86
N SER A 122 16.89 -3.72 -5.38
CA SER A 122 17.64 -4.98 -5.25
C SER A 122 18.34 -5.05 -3.90
N GLU A 123 18.78 -6.26 -3.50
CA GLU A 123 19.58 -6.45 -2.28
C GLU A 123 20.87 -5.64 -2.32
N GLU A 124 21.57 -5.66 -3.46
CA GLU A 124 22.81 -4.92 -3.69
C GLU A 124 22.61 -3.41 -3.48
N VAL A 125 21.61 -2.81 -4.14
CA VAL A 125 21.29 -1.39 -3.99
C VAL A 125 20.89 -1.05 -2.54
N MET A 126 20.13 -1.92 -1.87
CA MET A 126 19.78 -1.74 -0.47
C MET A 126 21.01 -1.70 0.43
N GLN A 127 21.97 -2.61 0.20
CA GLN A 127 23.19 -2.66 1.00
C GLN A 127 24.13 -1.48 0.71
N GLU A 128 24.33 -1.14 -0.55
CA GLU A 128 25.27 -0.09 -0.94
C GLU A 128 24.77 1.33 -0.71
N GLU A 129 23.50 1.60 -1.05
CA GLU A 129 22.96 2.97 -1.02
C GLU A 129 22.17 3.29 0.27
N LEU A 130 21.47 2.30 0.85
CA LEU A 130 20.72 2.48 2.10
C LEU A 130 21.50 2.05 3.33
N TRP A 131 22.68 1.45 3.16
CA TRP A 131 23.54 0.96 4.22
C TRP A 131 22.86 -0.06 5.15
N ILE A 132 21.95 -0.85 4.60
CA ILE A 132 21.28 -1.94 5.31
C ILE A 132 22.05 -3.23 5.02
N ASP A 133 23.05 -3.53 5.83
CA ASP A 133 23.94 -4.70 5.71
C ASP A 133 23.25 -6.00 6.18
N LYS A 134 22.11 -6.31 5.57
CA LYS A 134 21.35 -7.53 5.81
C LYS A 134 20.77 -8.04 4.49
N PRO A 135 20.48 -9.35 4.37
CA PRO A 135 19.70 -9.86 3.23
C PRO A 135 18.33 -9.17 3.14
N ILE A 136 17.85 -8.93 1.92
CA ILE A 136 16.61 -8.21 1.68
C ILE A 136 15.40 -8.92 2.32
N ASP A 137 15.38 -10.26 2.29
CA ASP A 137 14.32 -11.06 2.91
C ASP A 137 14.27 -10.86 4.44
N LYS A 138 15.42 -10.75 5.10
CA LYS A 138 15.53 -10.49 6.54
C LYS A 138 15.09 -9.08 6.88
N THR A 139 15.45 -8.12 6.04
CA THR A 139 15.05 -6.72 6.21
C THR A 139 13.54 -6.55 6.06
N VAL A 140 12.93 -7.19 5.05
CA VAL A 140 11.47 -7.18 4.86
C VAL A 140 10.75 -7.81 6.04
N MET A 141 11.21 -8.95 6.54
CA MET A 141 10.61 -9.60 7.71
C MET A 141 10.77 -8.76 8.98
N HIS A 142 11.90 -8.09 9.16
CA HIS A 142 12.11 -7.17 10.27
C HIS A 142 11.13 -5.98 10.22
N TYR A 143 10.94 -5.38 9.05
CA TYR A 143 9.97 -4.30 8.85
C TYR A 143 8.53 -4.79 9.06
N ALA A 144 8.17 -5.96 8.56
CA ALA A 144 6.83 -6.53 8.77
C ALA A 144 6.54 -6.75 10.26
N LYS A 145 7.51 -7.30 11.00
CA LYS A 145 7.38 -7.49 12.45
C LYS A 145 7.25 -6.16 13.20
N ASN A 146 8.07 -5.16 12.89
CA ASN A 146 7.96 -3.83 13.49
C ASN A 146 6.61 -3.17 13.18
N THR A 147 6.08 -3.37 11.97
CA THR A 147 4.78 -2.86 11.52
C THR A 147 3.65 -3.50 12.32
N MET A 148 3.68 -4.82 12.49
CA MET A 148 2.73 -5.56 13.32
C MET A 148 2.79 -5.12 14.80
N GLU A 149 4.00 -5.01 15.36
CA GLU A 149 4.21 -4.56 16.75
C GLU A 149 3.76 -3.11 16.99
N ALA A 150 3.81 -2.26 15.96
CA ALA A 150 3.27 -0.91 16.01
C ALA A 150 1.74 -0.84 15.91
N GLY A 151 1.06 -1.96 15.58
CA GLY A 151 -0.39 -2.09 15.53
C GLY A 151 -1.01 -1.78 14.16
N LEU A 152 -0.23 -1.75 13.08
CA LEU A 152 -0.74 -1.60 11.73
C LEU A 152 -1.40 -2.90 11.23
N ASP A 153 -2.19 -2.80 10.16
CA ASP A 153 -3.02 -3.89 9.65
C ASP A 153 -2.28 -4.82 8.67
N GLY A 154 -1.15 -4.37 8.12
CA GLY A 154 -0.41 -5.15 7.12
C GLY A 154 0.76 -4.40 6.50
N VAL A 155 1.33 -5.00 5.46
CA VAL A 155 2.47 -4.46 4.71
C VAL A 155 2.28 -4.52 3.20
N VAL A 156 2.98 -3.62 2.50
CA VAL A 156 3.29 -3.77 1.09
C VAL A 156 4.62 -4.52 0.97
N CYS A 157 4.60 -5.64 0.26
CA CYS A 157 5.78 -6.50 0.04
C CYS A 157 5.71 -7.17 -1.35
N SER A 158 6.76 -7.86 -1.76
CA SER A 158 6.71 -8.69 -2.97
C SER A 158 5.77 -9.90 -2.76
N PRO A 159 5.08 -10.39 -3.81
CA PRO A 159 4.39 -11.67 -3.76
C PRO A 159 5.25 -12.84 -3.25
N LEU A 160 6.55 -12.80 -3.55
CA LEU A 160 7.52 -13.82 -3.10
C LEU A 160 7.74 -13.84 -1.57
N GLU A 161 7.37 -12.76 -0.90
CA GLU A 161 7.55 -12.57 0.55
C GLU A 161 6.26 -12.81 1.34
N ALA A 162 5.09 -12.83 0.66
CA ALA A 162 3.77 -12.85 1.30
C ALA A 162 3.58 -14.02 2.27
N GLY A 163 3.87 -15.25 1.85
CA GLY A 163 3.76 -16.44 2.72
C GLY A 163 4.63 -16.33 3.97
N LYS A 164 5.86 -15.82 3.82
CA LYS A 164 6.79 -15.65 4.94
C LYS A 164 6.35 -14.53 5.90
N VAL A 165 5.71 -13.48 5.39
CA VAL A 165 5.08 -12.44 6.23
C VAL A 165 3.97 -13.07 7.08
N HIS A 166 3.11 -13.92 6.53
CA HIS A 166 2.08 -14.63 7.29
C HIS A 166 2.67 -15.58 8.35
N GLU A 167 3.76 -16.29 8.02
CA GLU A 167 4.46 -17.13 9.00
C GLU A 167 4.98 -16.34 10.21
N VAL A 168 5.48 -15.12 9.98
CA VAL A 168 6.10 -14.28 11.02
C VAL A 168 5.07 -13.44 11.77
N CYS A 169 4.07 -12.91 11.07
CA CYS A 169 3.11 -11.93 11.61
C CYS A 169 1.70 -12.51 11.82
N GLY A 170 1.46 -13.74 11.36
CA GLY A 170 0.16 -14.42 11.46
C GLY A 170 -0.77 -14.15 10.27
N GLU A 171 -1.71 -15.08 10.04
CA GLU A 171 -2.61 -15.13 8.88
C GLU A 171 -3.57 -13.91 8.74
N LYS A 172 -3.76 -13.14 9.80
CA LYS A 172 -4.62 -11.95 9.77
C LYS A 172 -3.91 -10.68 9.35
N PHE A 173 -2.57 -10.70 9.36
CA PHE A 173 -1.75 -9.56 8.99
C PHE A 173 -1.68 -9.46 7.46
N LEU A 174 -2.18 -8.36 6.90
CA LEU A 174 -2.43 -8.24 5.46
C LEU A 174 -1.15 -8.08 4.64
N THR A 175 -1.16 -8.72 3.47
CA THR A 175 -0.13 -8.54 2.44
C THR A 175 -0.71 -7.90 1.19
N ILE A 176 -0.19 -6.75 0.81
CA ILE A 176 -0.54 -6.03 -0.40
C ILE A 176 0.66 -6.12 -1.34
N THR A 177 0.48 -6.75 -2.49
CA THR A 177 1.61 -7.16 -3.32
C THR A 177 1.55 -6.52 -4.72
N PRO A 178 2.27 -5.42 -4.95
CA PRO A 178 2.42 -4.81 -6.26
C PRO A 178 3.30 -5.66 -7.18
N GLY A 179 3.39 -5.27 -8.46
CA GLY A 179 4.22 -5.97 -9.43
C GLY A 179 3.58 -7.24 -9.98
N VAL A 180 2.25 -7.35 -9.88
CA VAL A 180 1.50 -8.45 -10.48
C VAL A 180 1.11 -8.08 -11.90
N ARG A 181 1.40 -8.97 -12.86
CA ARG A 181 1.15 -8.77 -14.29
C ARG A 181 0.62 -10.07 -14.90
N PHE A 182 -0.15 -9.98 -15.97
CA PHE A 182 -0.48 -11.16 -16.80
C PHE A 182 0.79 -11.65 -17.51
N ALA A 183 0.82 -12.91 -17.90
CA ALA A 183 2.01 -13.55 -18.47
C ALA A 183 2.49 -12.88 -19.79
N ASP A 184 1.59 -12.22 -20.50
CA ASP A 184 1.81 -11.47 -21.76
C ASP A 184 1.86 -9.94 -21.52
N GLY A 185 1.83 -9.48 -20.27
CA GLY A 185 1.84 -8.07 -19.91
C GLY A 185 3.24 -7.44 -19.86
N ASP A 186 3.30 -6.11 -20.05
CA ASP A 186 4.52 -5.34 -19.89
C ASP A 186 4.99 -5.34 -18.43
N VAL A 187 6.28 -5.59 -18.22
CA VAL A 187 6.93 -5.68 -16.90
C VAL A 187 7.17 -4.28 -16.30
N GLY A 188 7.32 -3.26 -17.16
CA GLY A 188 7.64 -1.89 -16.74
C GLY A 188 8.93 -1.80 -15.90
N ASP A 189 8.91 -1.03 -14.84
CA ASP A 189 10.03 -0.80 -13.90
C ASP A 189 10.17 -1.86 -12.80
N GLN A 190 9.27 -2.86 -12.76
CA GLN A 190 9.24 -3.90 -11.72
C GLN A 190 10.29 -4.99 -11.96
N LYS A 191 11.09 -5.29 -10.94
CA LYS A 191 12.13 -6.34 -10.99
C LYS A 191 11.65 -7.70 -10.47
N ARG A 192 10.60 -7.72 -9.62
CA ARG A 192 10.09 -8.91 -8.94
C ARG A 192 8.62 -9.13 -9.29
N VAL A 193 8.36 -9.51 -10.56
CA VAL A 193 7.02 -9.68 -11.15
C VAL A 193 6.50 -11.10 -10.99
N THR A 194 5.19 -11.25 -10.80
CA THR A 194 4.50 -12.55 -10.84
C THR A 194 3.10 -12.43 -11.45
N THR A 195 2.46 -13.56 -11.75
CA THR A 195 1.07 -13.58 -12.25
C THR A 195 0.06 -13.53 -11.11
N PRO A 196 -1.20 -13.10 -11.35
CA PRO A 196 -2.26 -13.11 -10.33
C PRO A 196 -2.47 -14.49 -9.70
N ALA A 197 -2.49 -15.55 -10.51
CA ALA A 197 -2.62 -16.92 -10.01
C ALA A 197 -1.47 -17.29 -9.08
N LYS A 198 -0.22 -16.97 -9.47
CA LYS A 198 0.95 -17.26 -8.67
C LYS A 198 1.01 -16.42 -7.40
N ALA A 199 0.65 -15.14 -7.45
CA ALA A 199 0.56 -14.29 -6.26
C ALA A 199 -0.42 -14.87 -5.23
N LYS A 200 -1.59 -15.34 -5.68
CA LYS A 200 -2.57 -16.03 -4.83
C LYS A 200 -2.01 -17.30 -4.18
N GLU A 201 -1.31 -18.15 -4.95
CA GLU A 201 -0.66 -19.36 -4.43
C GLU A 201 0.41 -19.03 -3.36
N LEU A 202 1.11 -17.91 -3.53
CA LEU A 202 2.13 -17.43 -2.62
C LEU A 202 1.58 -16.75 -1.36
N GLY A 203 0.24 -16.61 -1.25
CA GLY A 203 -0.41 -16.09 -0.06
C GLY A 203 -0.69 -14.59 -0.07
N SER A 204 -0.65 -13.91 -1.24
CA SER A 204 -1.04 -12.50 -1.34
C SER A 204 -2.52 -12.30 -0.99
N ASP A 205 -2.83 -11.35 -0.10
CA ASP A 205 -4.22 -10.97 0.21
C ASP A 205 -4.78 -10.01 -0.84
N TYR A 206 -4.01 -8.99 -1.21
CA TYR A 206 -4.36 -8.02 -2.25
C TYR A 206 -3.27 -7.97 -3.31
N ILE A 207 -3.69 -7.88 -4.57
CA ILE A 207 -2.79 -7.79 -5.73
C ILE A 207 -3.11 -6.56 -6.57
#